data_2400098dfee5db7586b4d60d11b556cf
#
_entry.id   2400098dfee5db7586b4d60d11b556cf
#
_cell.length_a   1.000
_cell.length_b   1.000
_cell.length_c   1.000
_cell.angle_alpha   90.00
_cell.angle_beta   90.00
_cell.angle_gamma   90.00
#
_symmetry.space_group_name_H-M   'P 1'
#
loop_
_entity.id
_entity.type
_entity.pdbx_description
1 polymer ?
#
loop_
_entity_poly.entity_id
_entity_poly.type
_entity_poly.pdbx_seq_one_letter_code
_entity_poly.pdbx_strand_id
1 'polypeptide(L)'
;MTMQSKSYQLYVFDWDGTVMDTTGLIARGMQQACVTLGYPQPDLDACRETIGLPFAESFARVAPGFRYEQLDDFLTAYRNWYLQREAQVDVMAGLEDLFDRMTKNGLRLAVATGKSRAGLI
;
A
#
# COMPACT_ATOMS: atom_id res chain seq x y z
N MET A 1 -25.62 29.51 -0.40
CA MET A 1 -24.93 28.68 0.58
C MET A 1 -23.42 28.91 0.45
N THR A 2 -22.86 29.57 1.42
CA THR A 2 -21.43 29.85 1.44
C THR A 2 -20.68 28.66 2.04
N MET A 3 -19.86 28.01 1.24
CA MET A 3 -18.95 27.02 1.76
C MET A 3 -17.82 27.72 2.50
N GLN A 4 -17.74 27.51 3.80
CA GLN A 4 -16.59 27.99 4.56
C GLN A 4 -15.38 27.09 4.23
N SER A 5 -14.37 27.67 3.61
CA SER A 5 -13.11 26.98 3.43
C SER A 5 -12.40 26.90 4.79
N LYS A 6 -12.09 25.67 5.22
CA LYS A 6 -11.27 25.45 6.40
C LYS A 6 -9.81 25.48 6.00
N SER A 7 -9.00 26.20 6.79
CA SER A 7 -7.56 26.27 6.59
C SER A 7 -6.87 25.29 7.54
N TYR A 8 -6.03 24.39 7.00
CA TYR A 8 -5.26 23.45 7.77
C TYR A 8 -3.76 23.70 7.57
N GLN A 9 -2.97 23.49 8.61
CA GLN A 9 -1.51 23.64 8.56
C GLN A 9 -0.77 22.34 8.29
N LEU A 10 -1.41 21.21 8.60
CA LEU A 10 -0.84 19.87 8.42
C LEU A 10 -1.79 19.01 7.60
N TYR A 11 -1.24 18.37 6.58
CA TYR A 11 -1.96 17.40 5.75
C TYR A 11 -1.27 16.06 5.86
N VAL A 12 -2.04 15.02 6.20
CA VAL A 12 -1.53 13.66 6.35
C VAL A 12 -2.06 12.83 5.20
N PHE A 13 -1.15 12.14 4.50
CA PHE A 13 -1.48 11.31 3.35
C PHE A 13 -1.26 9.84 3.67
N ASP A 14 -2.18 8.99 3.23
CA ASP A 14 -1.93 7.58 3.09
C ASP A 14 -0.90 7.37 1.98
N TRP A 15 -0.17 6.25 2.01
CA TRP A 15 0.93 6.00 1.06
C TRP A 15 0.48 5.16 -0.12
N ASP A 16 0.15 3.89 0.13
CA ASP A 16 -0.20 2.96 -0.93
C ASP A 16 -1.57 3.30 -1.53
N GLY A 17 -1.61 3.49 -2.86
CA GLY A 17 -2.83 3.84 -3.57
C GLY A 17 -3.25 5.30 -3.44
N THR A 18 -2.55 6.11 -2.64
CA THR A 18 -2.81 7.55 -2.48
C THR A 18 -1.64 8.36 -3.02
N VAL A 19 -0.46 8.23 -2.45
CA VAL A 19 0.75 8.89 -2.94
C VAL A 19 1.42 8.06 -4.02
N MET A 20 1.55 6.75 -3.79
CA MET A 20 2.16 5.82 -4.74
C MET A 20 1.12 4.95 -5.40
N ASP A 21 1.25 4.74 -6.70
CA ASP A 21 0.36 3.88 -7.48
C ASP A 21 0.78 2.41 -7.31
N THR A 22 0.60 1.88 -6.10
CA THR A 22 1.09 0.58 -5.68
C THR A 22 0.02 -0.51 -5.57
N THR A 23 -1.27 -0.16 -5.62
CA THR A 23 -2.34 -1.12 -5.31
C THR A 23 -2.32 -2.36 -6.20
N GLY A 24 -2.08 -2.19 -7.50
CA GLY A 24 -1.98 -3.32 -8.43
C GLY A 24 -0.77 -4.21 -8.13
N LEU A 25 0.36 -3.60 -7.77
CA LEU A 25 1.58 -4.32 -7.44
C LEU A 25 1.44 -5.09 -6.12
N ILE A 26 0.86 -4.45 -5.11
CA ILE A 26 0.59 -5.08 -3.81
C ILE A 26 -0.33 -6.29 -3.99
N ALA A 27 -1.43 -6.13 -4.72
CA ALA A 27 -2.38 -7.22 -4.95
C ALA A 27 -1.72 -8.41 -5.67
N ARG A 28 -0.92 -8.14 -6.69
CA ARG A 28 -0.17 -9.19 -7.40
C ARG A 28 0.88 -9.87 -6.53
N GLY A 29 1.54 -9.11 -5.65
CA GLY A 29 2.47 -9.66 -4.68
C GLY A 29 1.79 -10.62 -3.71
N MET A 30 0.59 -10.28 -3.26
CA MET A 30 -0.22 -11.17 -2.41
C MET A 30 -0.61 -12.45 -3.13
N GLN A 31 -1.04 -12.36 -4.40
CA GLN A 31 -1.32 -13.54 -5.21
C GLN A 31 -0.10 -14.45 -5.32
N GLN A 32 1.06 -13.88 -5.59
CA GLN A 32 2.30 -14.65 -5.77
C GLN A 32 2.77 -15.27 -4.46
N ALA A 33 2.61 -14.59 -3.33
CA ALA A 33 2.93 -15.17 -2.03
C ALA A 33 2.06 -16.40 -1.75
N CYS A 34 0.77 -16.33 -2.04
CA CYS A 34 -0.14 -17.47 -1.89
C CYS A 34 0.29 -18.65 -2.76
N VAL A 35 0.57 -18.43 -4.03
CA VAL A 35 1.01 -19.45 -4.97
C VAL A 35 2.33 -20.09 -4.52
N THR A 36 3.28 -19.27 -4.11
CA THR A 36 4.60 -19.74 -3.64
C THR A 36 4.48 -20.69 -2.45
N LEU A 37 3.52 -20.45 -1.56
CA LEU A 37 3.30 -21.27 -0.38
C LEU A 37 2.33 -22.45 -0.62
N GLY A 38 1.94 -22.67 -1.86
CA GLY A 38 1.11 -23.82 -2.22
C GLY A 38 -0.40 -23.60 -2.08
N TYR A 39 -0.83 -22.37 -1.87
CA TYR A 39 -2.25 -22.04 -1.84
C TYR A 39 -2.77 -21.76 -3.25
N PRO A 40 -4.07 -21.95 -3.50
CA PRO A 40 -4.66 -21.52 -4.76
C PRO A 40 -4.45 -20.02 -4.98
N GLN A 41 -4.26 -19.61 -6.23
CA GLN A 41 -4.12 -18.19 -6.53
C GLN A 41 -5.44 -17.47 -6.21
N PRO A 42 -5.43 -16.51 -5.29
CA PRO A 42 -6.63 -15.74 -4.97
C PRO A 42 -6.97 -14.78 -6.11
N ASP A 43 -8.23 -14.36 -6.16
CA ASP A 43 -8.69 -13.37 -7.12
C ASP A 43 -8.00 -12.02 -6.87
N LEU A 44 -7.62 -11.33 -7.94
CA LEU A 44 -6.92 -10.05 -7.84
C LEU A 44 -7.74 -9.00 -7.10
N ASP A 45 -9.04 -8.92 -7.40
CA ASP A 45 -9.93 -7.96 -6.73
C ASP A 45 -10.08 -8.28 -5.25
N ALA A 46 -10.15 -9.55 -4.89
CA ALA A 46 -10.17 -9.96 -3.48
C ALA A 46 -8.91 -9.50 -2.74
N CYS A 47 -7.75 -9.59 -3.38
CA CYS A 47 -6.50 -9.08 -2.82
C CYS A 47 -6.54 -7.56 -2.67
N ARG A 48 -7.04 -6.84 -3.66
CA ARG A 48 -7.16 -5.37 -3.60
C ARG A 48 -8.03 -4.90 -2.45
N GLU A 49 -9.10 -5.60 -2.16
CA GLU A 49 -10.01 -5.25 -1.07
C GLU A 49 -9.36 -5.32 0.31
N THR A 50 -8.26 -6.04 0.45
CA THR A 50 -7.55 -6.16 1.72
C THR A 50 -6.46 -5.10 1.92
N ILE A 51 -6.18 -4.27 0.93
CA ILE A 51 -5.14 -3.23 1.03
C ILE A 51 -5.54 -2.22 2.11
N GLY A 52 -4.60 -1.95 3.01
CA GLY A 52 -4.84 -1.11 4.19
C GLY A 52 -5.03 -1.91 5.47
N LEU A 53 -5.31 -3.20 5.38
CA LEU A 53 -5.36 -4.09 6.55
C LEU A 53 -3.94 -4.58 6.90
N PRO A 54 -3.69 -4.98 8.14
CA PRO A 54 -2.47 -5.71 8.49
C PRO A 54 -2.32 -6.97 7.63
N PHE A 55 -1.12 -7.32 7.25
CA PHE A 55 -0.88 -8.44 6.33
C PHE A 55 -1.46 -9.77 6.85
N ALA A 56 -1.39 -10.02 8.15
CA ALA A 56 -1.98 -11.24 8.72
C ALA A 56 -3.49 -11.34 8.42
N GLU A 57 -4.22 -10.24 8.55
CA GLU A 57 -5.64 -10.20 8.22
C GLU A 57 -5.89 -10.36 6.73
N SER A 58 -5.05 -9.72 5.92
CA SER A 58 -5.16 -9.82 4.46
C SER A 58 -4.98 -11.27 3.99
N PHE A 59 -3.91 -11.94 4.44
CA PHE A 59 -3.67 -13.33 4.07
C PHE A 59 -4.73 -14.28 4.60
N ALA A 60 -5.25 -14.02 5.81
CA ALA A 60 -6.35 -14.83 6.36
C ALA A 60 -7.60 -14.77 5.48
N ARG A 61 -7.85 -13.66 4.81
CA ARG A 61 -9.00 -13.50 3.90
C ARG A 61 -8.81 -14.15 2.55
N VAL A 62 -7.59 -14.10 2.01
CA VAL A 62 -7.33 -14.54 0.62
C VAL A 62 -6.70 -15.94 0.53
N ALA A 63 -6.15 -16.46 1.61
CA ALA A 63 -5.53 -17.78 1.66
C ALA A 63 -6.33 -18.72 2.56
N PRO A 64 -7.21 -19.58 2.02
CA PRO A 64 -7.98 -20.52 2.82
C PRO A 64 -7.06 -21.46 3.60
N GLY A 65 -7.25 -21.52 4.91
CA GLY A 65 -6.40 -22.35 5.78
C GLY A 65 -5.14 -21.63 6.28
N PHE A 66 -5.01 -20.33 6.03
CA PHE A 66 -3.91 -19.54 6.57
C PHE A 66 -3.82 -19.67 8.09
N ARG A 67 -2.59 -19.87 8.58
CA ARG A 67 -2.26 -19.88 10.03
C ARG A 67 -1.25 -18.80 10.32
N TYR A 68 -1.38 -18.16 11.47
CA TYR A 68 -0.52 -17.03 11.86
C TYR A 68 0.97 -17.41 11.85
N GLU A 69 1.31 -18.66 12.16
CA GLU A 69 2.68 -19.16 12.13
C GLU A 69 3.31 -19.09 10.73
N GLN A 70 2.50 -19.02 9.70
CA GLN A 70 2.95 -18.90 8.30
C GLN A 70 3.20 -17.45 7.85
N LEU A 71 2.89 -16.47 8.70
CA LEU A 71 2.97 -15.06 8.31
C LEU A 71 4.35 -14.67 7.80
N ASP A 72 5.41 -15.09 8.48
CA ASP A 72 6.78 -14.76 8.07
C ASP A 72 7.12 -15.33 6.70
N ASP A 73 6.67 -16.55 6.39
CA ASP A 73 6.88 -17.16 5.08
C ASP A 73 6.12 -16.42 3.97
N PHE A 74 4.87 -16.02 4.25
CA PHE A 74 4.10 -15.20 3.31
C PHE A 74 4.77 -13.84 3.08
N LEU A 75 5.21 -13.19 4.13
CA LEU A 75 5.87 -11.89 4.02
C LEU A 75 7.20 -12.00 3.26
N THR A 76 7.96 -13.06 3.48
CA THR A 76 9.21 -13.29 2.75
C THR A 76 8.95 -13.48 1.26
N ALA A 77 7.99 -14.32 0.89
CA ALA A 77 7.61 -14.53 -0.49
C ALA A 77 7.09 -13.24 -1.15
N TYR A 78 6.25 -12.49 -0.42
CA TYR A 78 5.72 -11.22 -0.87
C TYR A 78 6.84 -10.21 -1.13
N ARG A 79 7.74 -10.02 -0.17
CA ARG A 79 8.84 -9.06 -0.28
C ARG A 79 9.79 -9.39 -1.42
N ASN A 80 10.16 -10.66 -1.57
CA ASN A 80 11.05 -11.09 -2.64
C ASN A 80 10.46 -10.78 -4.01
N TRP A 81 9.16 -10.99 -4.18
CA TRP A 81 8.48 -10.66 -5.43
C TRP A 81 8.35 -9.16 -5.63
N TYR A 82 7.95 -8.42 -4.59
CA TYR A 82 7.68 -6.99 -4.63
C TYR A 82 8.95 -6.18 -4.90
N LEU A 83 10.04 -6.48 -4.21
CA LEU A 83 11.29 -5.72 -4.33
C LEU A 83 11.88 -5.78 -5.74
N GLN A 84 11.66 -6.86 -6.48
CA GLN A 84 12.11 -6.96 -7.86
C GLN A 84 11.34 -6.02 -8.81
N ARG A 85 10.22 -5.50 -8.39
CA ARG A 85 9.29 -4.72 -9.22
C ARG A 85 9.02 -3.32 -8.67
N GLU A 86 9.54 -2.99 -7.52
CA GLU A 86 9.27 -1.71 -6.83
C GLU A 86 9.69 -0.51 -7.68
N ALA A 87 10.76 -0.60 -8.44
CA ALA A 87 11.25 0.47 -9.31
C ALA A 87 10.26 0.84 -10.45
N GLN A 88 9.25 0.00 -10.71
CA GLN A 88 8.24 0.24 -11.74
C GLN A 88 7.05 1.06 -11.25
N VAL A 89 7.04 1.43 -9.98
CA VAL A 89 5.91 2.15 -9.37
C VAL A 89 6.18 3.64 -9.39
N ASP A 90 5.18 4.40 -9.83
CA ASP A 90 5.23 5.85 -9.90
C ASP A 90 4.34 6.49 -8.82
N VAL A 91 4.63 7.76 -8.53
CA VAL A 91 3.74 8.61 -7.74
C VAL A 91 2.43 8.82 -8.52
N MET A 92 1.32 8.86 -7.81
CA MET A 92 0.01 9.14 -8.43
C MET A 92 0.05 10.45 -9.21
N ALA A 93 -0.59 10.47 -10.37
CA ALA A 93 -0.57 11.62 -11.28
C ALA A 93 -1.05 12.90 -10.57
N GLY A 94 -0.33 13.99 -10.78
CA GLY A 94 -0.67 15.31 -10.23
C GLY A 94 -0.23 15.55 -8.79
N LEU A 95 0.23 14.53 -8.06
CA LEU A 95 0.59 14.70 -6.65
C LEU A 95 1.91 15.45 -6.45
N GLU A 96 2.88 15.27 -7.33
CA GLU A 96 4.14 16.02 -7.23
C GLU A 96 3.88 17.53 -7.32
N ASP A 97 3.05 17.95 -8.28
CA ASP A 97 2.66 19.35 -8.43
C ASP A 97 1.87 19.85 -7.21
N LEU A 98 0.97 19.03 -6.69
CA LEU A 98 0.21 19.37 -5.50
C LEU A 98 1.12 19.59 -4.29
N PHE A 99 2.07 18.67 -4.07
CA PHE A 99 3.01 18.77 -2.95
C PHE A 99 3.91 20.01 -3.07
N ASP A 100 4.37 20.32 -4.27
CA ASP A 100 5.15 21.53 -4.52
C ASP A 100 4.35 22.79 -4.18
N ARG A 101 3.10 22.86 -4.58
CA ARG A 101 2.21 23.98 -4.26
C ARG A 101 1.96 24.10 -2.77
N MET A 102 1.70 23.00 -2.09
CA MET A 102 1.46 22.97 -0.65
C MET A 102 2.69 23.46 0.11
N THR A 103 3.86 22.96 -0.26
CA THR A 103 5.13 23.36 0.38
C THR A 103 5.44 24.84 0.16
N LYS A 104 5.22 25.36 -1.05
CA LYS A 104 5.41 26.79 -1.36
C LYS A 104 4.46 27.69 -0.57
N ASN A 105 3.31 27.18 -0.18
CA ASN A 105 2.34 27.90 0.64
C ASN A 105 2.55 27.70 2.16
N GLY A 106 3.68 27.10 2.56
CA GLY A 106 4.02 26.90 3.96
C GLY A 106 3.25 25.81 4.67
N LEU A 107 2.58 24.92 3.91
CA LEU A 107 1.83 23.82 4.49
C LEU A 107 2.77 22.65 4.84
N ARG A 108 2.43 21.93 5.89
CA ARG A 108 3.16 20.75 6.33
C ARG A 108 2.52 19.48 5.77
N LEU A 109 3.36 18.56 5.34
CA LEU A 109 2.95 17.28 4.79
C LEU A 109 3.47 16.15 5.67
N ALA A 110 2.67 15.11 5.84
CA ALA A 110 3.04 13.91 6.58
C ALA A 110 2.43 12.68 5.91
N VAL A 111 2.97 11.51 6.23
CA VAL A 111 2.47 10.22 5.73
C VAL A 111 2.03 9.37 6.91
N ALA A 112 0.84 8.77 6.80
CA ALA A 112 0.34 7.76 7.73
C ALA A 112 0.22 6.45 6.95
N THR A 113 0.97 5.43 7.35
CA THR A 113 1.03 4.16 6.63
C THR A 113 1.42 3.02 7.55
N GLY A 114 0.94 1.81 7.23
CA GLY A 114 1.42 0.57 7.84
C GLY A 114 2.73 0.06 7.24
N LYS A 115 3.25 0.73 6.19
CA LYS A 115 4.51 0.35 5.55
C LYS A 115 5.69 0.63 6.48
N SER A 116 6.71 -0.24 6.47
CA SER A 116 7.92 -0.03 7.26
C SER A 116 8.71 1.18 6.76
N ARG A 117 9.48 1.80 7.65
CA ARG A 117 10.35 2.92 7.28
C ARG A 117 11.30 2.55 6.14
N ALA A 118 11.87 1.35 6.20
CA ALA A 118 12.76 0.85 5.15
C ALA A 118 12.05 0.77 3.78
N GLY A 119 10.75 0.47 3.77
CA GLY A 119 9.96 0.43 2.54
C GLY A 119 9.63 1.80 1.95
N LEU A 120 9.76 2.88 2.72
CA LEU A 120 9.47 4.26 2.27
C LEU A 120 10.69 4.97 1.70
N ILE A 121 11.88 4.52 2.01
CA ILE A 121 13.14 5.16 1.62
C ILE A 121 13.60 4.74 0.23
#